data_f6ab5e2e3563ced64cfcbb52a93d3aed
#
_entry.id   f6ab5e2e3563ced64cfcbb52a93d3aed
#
_cell.length_a   1.000
_cell.length_b   1.000
_cell.length_c   1.000
_cell.angle_alpha   90.00
_cell.angle_beta   90.00
_cell.angle_gamma   90.00
#
_symmetry.space_group_name_H-M   'P 1'
#
loop_
_entity.id
_entity.type
_entity.pdbx_description
1 polymer ?
#
loop_
_entity_poly.entity_id
_entity_poly.type
_entity_poly.pdbx_seq_one_letter_code
_entity_poly.pdbx_strand_id
1 'polypeptide(L)'
;MKRSFRTTVAAAVGLLGVAASCTAFGAECSAENWKAFKGKAWVDGDVMETPLGSKWWPNPMWGKDDEAGSTNWYLKPDVIARAMGANAGKGKVYKLGHPYTATMPLFGARKFSLRTPVPTGVVDGLGGNKITWNDEFLATEVGQVGTQFDGLGHIGVTMGAPGEEGKMVWYNGFTAAQMANAYGLNKLGAEKLHPIVARGVLIDISAVWGKDMKAGDTIKMEHVKAALAKQGMADFKFMPGDAIIMRTGWEQHWGDPKTYNAGAPGIGMEVARWIAEDVKAGVTGFDTWPGDAVPNQDPACVFCVHTFLQTRHGIVNQENMKLSELAKDGVYTFTYMYSPAPIAGATGSMGAPIAVH
;
A
#
# COMPACT_ATOMS: atom_id res chain seq x y z
N MET A 1 -17.02 -17.85 53.44
CA MET A 1 -15.56 -17.68 53.25
C MET A 1 -15.27 -17.36 51.79
N LYS A 2 -15.00 -16.09 51.50
CA LYS A 2 -14.67 -15.58 50.15
C LYS A 2 -13.15 -15.56 50.06
N ARG A 3 -12.57 -16.21 49.04
CA ARG A 3 -11.18 -15.98 48.60
C ARG A 3 -11.16 -15.46 47.17
N SER A 4 -10.75 -14.20 47.06
CA SER A 4 -10.43 -13.51 45.83
C SER A 4 -9.04 -13.97 45.34
N PHE A 5 -8.96 -14.38 44.08
CA PHE A 5 -7.67 -14.52 43.36
C PHE A 5 -7.55 -13.33 42.39
N ARG A 6 -6.71 -12.38 42.73
CA ARG A 6 -6.19 -11.41 41.81
C ARG A 6 -4.86 -11.94 41.23
N THR A 7 -4.85 -12.21 39.95
CA THR A 7 -3.62 -12.54 39.23
C THR A 7 -3.17 -11.28 38.51
N THR A 8 -2.09 -10.70 38.99
CA THR A 8 -1.40 -9.58 38.36
C THR A 8 -0.43 -10.16 37.33
N VAL A 9 -0.64 -9.89 36.03
CA VAL A 9 0.34 -10.18 35.00
C VAL A 9 1.16 -8.92 34.78
N ALA A 10 2.39 -8.95 35.24
CA ALA A 10 3.38 -7.93 34.94
C ALA A 10 4.10 -8.32 33.63
N ALA A 11 3.85 -7.55 32.57
CA ALA A 11 4.63 -7.65 31.36
C ALA A 11 5.90 -6.81 31.48
N ALA A 12 7.03 -7.47 31.62
CA ALA A 12 8.35 -6.84 31.54
C ALA A 12 8.72 -6.64 30.07
N VAL A 13 8.67 -5.40 29.60
CA VAL A 13 9.26 -5.00 28.32
C VAL A 13 10.70 -4.61 28.61
N GLY A 14 11.63 -5.49 28.23
CA GLY A 14 13.05 -5.21 28.30
C GLY A 14 13.47 -4.22 27.21
N LEU A 15 13.89 -3.02 27.62
CA LEU A 15 14.62 -2.09 26.75
C LEU A 15 16.06 -2.58 26.60
N LEU A 16 16.37 -3.18 25.46
CA LEU A 16 17.75 -3.34 25.01
C LEU A 16 18.13 -2.10 24.19
N GLY A 17 18.91 -1.22 24.79
CA GLY A 17 19.55 -0.11 24.11
C GLY A 17 20.61 -0.62 23.14
N VAL A 18 20.39 -0.44 21.84
CA VAL A 18 21.41 -0.57 20.81
C VAL A 18 21.71 0.83 20.28
N ALA A 19 22.91 1.33 20.63
CA ALA A 19 23.44 2.52 19.98
C ALA A 19 23.85 2.15 18.55
N ALA A 20 23.04 2.58 17.56
CA ALA A 20 23.36 2.45 16.15
C ALA A 20 23.89 3.78 15.62
N SER A 21 25.08 3.74 15.03
CA SER A 21 25.69 4.86 14.31
C SER A 21 24.92 5.11 13.01
N CYS A 22 24.29 6.28 12.92
CA CYS A 22 23.57 6.74 11.73
C CYS A 22 24.54 7.22 10.66
N THR A 23 24.56 6.62 9.49
CA THR A 23 25.24 7.12 8.31
C THR A 23 24.24 7.59 7.24
N ALA A 24 24.31 8.86 6.93
CA ALA A 24 23.99 9.61 5.70
C ALA A 24 22.56 9.65 5.11
N PHE A 25 21.57 8.86 5.53
CA PHE A 25 20.18 9.00 5.08
C PHE A 25 19.18 9.17 6.23
N GLY A 26 19.66 9.22 7.46
CA GLY A 26 18.85 9.15 8.66
C GLY A 26 18.35 10.48 9.23
N ALA A 27 18.67 11.62 8.65
CA ALA A 27 18.32 12.91 9.27
C ALA A 27 16.81 13.18 9.33
N GLU A 28 16.02 12.60 8.44
CA GLU A 28 14.58 12.86 8.33
C GLU A 28 13.70 11.88 9.12
N CYS A 29 14.20 10.68 9.43
CA CYS A 29 13.49 9.67 10.22
C CYS A 29 14.19 9.34 11.55
N SER A 30 15.15 10.17 12.00
CA SER A 30 15.89 9.90 13.24
C SER A 30 14.99 10.05 14.48
N ALA A 31 15.28 9.25 15.52
CA ALA A 31 14.59 9.36 16.81
C ALA A 31 14.71 10.77 17.41
N GLU A 32 15.77 11.54 17.07
CA GLU A 32 15.94 12.93 17.49
C GLU A 32 14.99 13.88 16.76
N ASN A 33 14.78 13.70 15.47
CA ASN A 33 13.83 14.49 14.71
C ASN A 33 12.39 14.25 15.20
N TRP A 34 12.04 13.00 15.51
CA TRP A 34 10.76 12.69 16.16
C TRP A 34 10.65 13.28 17.57
N LYS A 35 11.72 13.33 18.35
CA LYS A 35 11.74 14.01 19.67
C LYS A 35 11.53 15.51 19.53
N ALA A 36 12.19 16.16 18.58
CA ALA A 36 12.02 17.58 18.31
C ALA A 36 10.60 17.93 17.85
N PHE A 37 9.96 17.01 17.12
CA PHE A 37 8.60 17.16 16.63
C PHE A 37 7.54 17.03 17.75
N LYS A 38 7.76 16.21 18.76
CA LYS A 38 6.85 15.93 19.88
C LYS A 38 6.40 17.14 20.71
N GLY A 39 6.88 18.35 20.44
CA GLY A 39 6.52 19.57 21.15
C GLY A 39 5.61 20.54 20.43
N LYS A 40 5.20 20.25 19.19
CA LYS A 40 4.32 21.17 18.43
C LYS A 40 2.88 20.70 18.45
N ALA A 41 1.99 21.50 19.01
CA ALA A 41 0.56 21.26 18.94
C ALA A 41 0.09 21.38 17.46
N TRP A 42 -0.80 20.49 17.06
CA TRP A 42 -1.52 20.64 15.79
C TRP A 42 -2.49 21.83 15.88
N VAL A 43 -2.49 22.66 14.84
CA VAL A 43 -3.50 23.71 14.64
C VAL A 43 -4.25 23.38 13.34
N ASP A 44 -5.57 23.26 13.42
CA ASP A 44 -6.40 22.97 12.25
C ASP A 44 -6.17 24.04 11.17
N GLY A 45 -5.80 23.59 9.96
CA GLY A 45 -5.51 24.44 8.84
C GLY A 45 -4.05 24.89 8.69
N ASP A 46 -3.18 24.57 9.66
CA ASP A 46 -1.75 24.84 9.51
C ASP A 46 -1.08 23.83 8.58
N VAL A 47 -0.13 24.37 7.85
CA VAL A 47 0.80 23.56 7.05
C VAL A 47 1.82 22.97 8.01
N MET A 48 1.76 21.66 8.23
CA MET A 48 2.62 21.01 9.19
C MET A 48 4.00 20.72 8.65
N GLU A 49 4.99 20.99 9.49
CA GLU A 49 6.32 20.42 9.38
C GLU A 49 6.37 19.11 10.16
N THR A 50 6.86 18.06 9.52
CA THR A 50 7.08 16.76 10.16
C THR A 50 8.53 16.34 10.00
N PRO A 51 9.02 15.33 10.73
CA PRO A 51 10.36 14.77 10.52
C PRO A 51 10.62 14.28 9.10
N LEU A 52 9.55 13.99 8.32
CA LEU A 52 9.63 13.55 6.93
C LEU A 52 9.63 14.71 5.92
N GLY A 53 9.82 15.93 6.36
CA GLY A 53 9.87 17.16 5.57
C GLY A 53 8.78 18.16 5.92
N SER A 54 8.92 19.39 5.44
CA SER A 54 7.99 20.50 5.71
C SER A 54 6.82 20.52 4.73
N LYS A 55 5.72 21.12 5.15
CA LYS A 55 4.56 21.44 4.31
C LYS A 55 3.90 20.21 3.69
N TRP A 56 3.28 19.39 4.54
CA TRP A 56 2.58 18.22 4.04
C TRP A 56 1.26 18.59 3.35
N TRP A 57 0.48 19.47 3.95
CA TRP A 57 -0.87 19.78 3.50
C TRP A 57 -1.18 21.28 3.54
N PRO A 58 -2.18 21.74 2.81
CA PRO A 58 -2.99 20.98 1.85
C PRO A 58 -2.17 20.49 0.65
N ASN A 59 -2.64 19.41 0.01
CA ASN A 59 -1.97 18.92 -1.20
C ASN A 59 -1.93 20.02 -2.27
N PRO A 60 -0.75 20.45 -2.73
CA PRO A 60 -0.62 21.59 -3.65
C PRO A 60 -1.21 21.31 -5.03
N MET A 61 -1.39 20.03 -5.40
CA MET A 61 -1.87 19.63 -6.71
C MET A 61 -3.39 19.49 -6.76
N TRP A 62 -3.99 18.95 -5.69
CA TRP A 62 -5.41 18.58 -5.67
C TRP A 62 -6.25 19.46 -4.74
N GLY A 63 -5.61 20.24 -3.87
CA GLY A 63 -6.27 21.16 -2.96
C GLY A 63 -6.73 20.53 -1.63
N LYS A 64 -7.25 21.38 -0.74
CA LYS A 64 -7.51 21.06 0.66
C LYS A 64 -8.69 20.11 0.91
N ASP A 65 -9.62 20.02 -0.01
CA ASP A 65 -10.84 19.22 0.13
C ASP A 65 -10.74 17.90 -0.64
N ASP A 66 -9.57 17.61 -1.23
CA ASP A 66 -9.35 16.41 -2.02
C ASP A 66 -9.34 15.16 -1.14
N GLU A 67 -10.09 14.16 -1.58
CA GLU A 67 -10.19 12.83 -0.97
C GLU A 67 -9.75 11.69 -1.91
N ALA A 68 -9.35 12.03 -3.15
CA ALA A 68 -9.01 11.04 -4.19
C ALA A 68 -7.49 10.91 -4.46
N GLY A 69 -6.69 11.88 -4.02
CA GLY A 69 -5.23 11.86 -4.12
C GLY A 69 -4.73 11.65 -5.54
N SER A 70 -3.75 10.77 -5.68
CA SER A 70 -3.13 10.47 -6.97
C SER A 70 -4.06 9.85 -8.00
N THR A 71 -5.21 9.29 -7.58
CA THR A 71 -6.20 8.76 -8.54
C THR A 71 -6.83 9.85 -9.41
N ASN A 72 -6.73 11.13 -9.01
CA ASN A 72 -7.12 12.27 -9.85
C ASN A 72 -6.34 12.35 -11.18
N TRP A 73 -5.16 11.73 -11.28
CA TRP A 73 -4.45 11.62 -12.56
C TRP A 73 -5.30 10.95 -13.63
N TYR A 74 -6.14 9.99 -13.25
CA TYR A 74 -6.94 9.17 -14.17
C TYR A 74 -8.22 9.86 -14.65
N LEU A 75 -8.45 11.10 -14.24
CA LEU A 75 -9.43 12.00 -14.85
C LEU A 75 -8.86 12.81 -16.02
N LYS A 76 -7.54 12.72 -16.27
CA LYS A 76 -6.86 13.49 -17.31
C LYS A 76 -6.79 12.68 -18.61
N PRO A 77 -7.35 13.20 -19.74
CA PRO A 77 -7.41 12.46 -21.01
C PRO A 77 -6.05 12.05 -21.57
N ASP A 78 -5.01 12.86 -21.36
CA ASP A 78 -3.64 12.56 -21.82
C ASP A 78 -3.01 11.39 -21.04
N VAL A 79 -3.30 11.26 -19.74
CA VAL A 79 -2.87 10.12 -18.92
C VAL A 79 -3.53 8.84 -19.41
N ILE A 80 -4.85 8.88 -19.68
CA ILE A 80 -5.58 7.73 -20.21
C ILE A 80 -5.10 7.36 -21.62
N ALA A 81 -4.90 8.35 -22.50
CA ALA A 81 -4.40 8.10 -23.85
C ALA A 81 -3.00 7.45 -23.82
N ARG A 82 -2.11 7.91 -22.95
CA ARG A 82 -0.79 7.33 -22.74
C ARG A 82 -0.89 5.89 -22.21
N ALA A 83 -1.78 5.64 -21.27
CA ALA A 83 -2.03 4.31 -20.71
C ALA A 83 -2.47 3.34 -21.79
N MET A 84 -3.45 3.73 -22.61
CA MET A 84 -3.94 2.90 -23.71
C MET A 84 -2.90 2.68 -24.79
N GLY A 85 -2.02 3.65 -25.03
CA GLY A 85 -0.89 3.54 -25.94
C GLY A 85 0.28 2.66 -25.42
N ALA A 86 0.29 2.32 -24.14
CA ALA A 86 1.30 1.43 -23.57
C ALA A 86 1.06 -0.05 -23.92
N ASN A 87 -0.13 -0.37 -24.42
CA ASN A 87 -0.45 -1.67 -24.95
C ASN A 87 0.26 -1.86 -26.30
N ALA A 88 1.18 -2.83 -26.37
CA ALA A 88 1.90 -3.13 -27.60
C ALA A 88 1.08 -3.88 -28.66
N GLY A 89 -0.22 -4.03 -28.44
CA GLY A 89 -1.13 -4.67 -29.37
C GLY A 89 -1.02 -6.20 -29.47
N LYS A 90 -0.34 -6.85 -28.50
CA LYS A 90 -0.20 -8.31 -28.46
C LYS A 90 -1.44 -9.01 -27.94
N GLY A 91 -2.34 -8.28 -27.30
CA GLY A 91 -3.63 -8.79 -26.82
C GLY A 91 -3.53 -9.76 -25.64
N LYS A 92 -2.41 -9.79 -24.90
CA LYS A 92 -2.27 -10.65 -23.72
C LYS A 92 -2.68 -9.90 -22.45
N VAL A 93 -3.51 -10.57 -21.63
CA VAL A 93 -3.95 -10.06 -20.32
C VAL A 93 -3.29 -10.88 -19.23
N TYR A 94 -2.70 -10.19 -18.26
CA TYR A 94 -2.09 -10.78 -17.06
C TYR A 94 -2.93 -10.45 -15.85
N LYS A 95 -3.22 -11.46 -15.02
CA LYS A 95 -3.81 -11.29 -13.71
C LYS A 95 -2.70 -11.00 -12.72
N LEU A 96 -2.72 -9.83 -12.11
CA LEU A 96 -1.68 -9.40 -11.17
C LEU A 96 -2.07 -9.63 -9.70
N GLY A 97 -3.17 -10.31 -9.44
CA GLY A 97 -3.62 -10.70 -8.11
C GLY A 97 -3.50 -12.19 -7.85
N HIS A 98 -3.18 -12.54 -6.60
CA HIS A 98 -3.25 -13.92 -6.12
C HIS A 98 -4.71 -14.33 -5.85
N PRO A 99 -5.07 -15.62 -6.01
CA PRO A 99 -6.36 -16.12 -5.53
C PRO A 99 -6.48 -15.95 -4.02
N TYR A 100 -7.64 -15.50 -3.56
CA TYR A 100 -7.94 -15.40 -2.13
C TYR A 100 -8.30 -16.78 -1.60
N THR A 101 -7.61 -17.24 -0.57
CA THR A 101 -7.81 -18.54 0.07
C THR A 101 -7.72 -18.42 1.58
N ALA A 102 -8.30 -19.38 2.30
CA ALA A 102 -8.20 -19.42 3.77
C ALA A 102 -6.75 -19.65 4.28
N THR A 103 -5.86 -20.10 3.39
CA THR A 103 -4.45 -20.41 3.71
C THR A 103 -3.46 -19.40 3.16
N MET A 104 -3.93 -18.32 2.54
CA MET A 104 -3.03 -17.23 2.09
C MET A 104 -2.35 -16.54 3.27
N PRO A 105 -1.21 -15.86 3.06
CA PRO A 105 -0.60 -15.05 4.10
C PRO A 105 -1.56 -13.96 4.61
N LEU A 106 -1.75 -13.92 5.92
CA LEU A 106 -2.57 -12.92 6.62
C LEU A 106 -1.70 -12.26 7.68
N PHE A 107 -1.51 -10.97 7.58
CA PHE A 107 -0.68 -10.21 8.52
C PHE A 107 -1.44 -9.92 9.83
N GLY A 108 -0.79 -10.17 10.96
CA GLY A 108 -1.35 -9.91 12.29
C GLY A 108 -2.57 -10.78 12.61
N ALA A 109 -3.65 -10.14 13.09
CA ALA A 109 -4.87 -10.83 13.49
C ALA A 109 -5.95 -10.88 12.39
N ARG A 110 -5.60 -10.50 11.16
CA ARG A 110 -6.52 -10.47 10.01
C ARG A 110 -7.05 -11.85 9.69
N LYS A 111 -8.26 -11.89 9.15
CA LYS A 111 -8.96 -13.13 8.84
C LYS A 111 -9.59 -13.10 7.46
N PHE A 112 -9.71 -14.29 6.86
CA PHE A 112 -10.48 -14.50 5.65
C PHE A 112 -11.36 -15.72 5.84
N SER A 113 -12.67 -15.56 5.70
CA SER A 113 -13.64 -16.66 5.82
C SER A 113 -14.67 -16.55 4.72
N LEU A 114 -14.62 -17.49 3.79
CA LEU A 114 -15.62 -17.64 2.74
C LEU A 114 -16.50 -18.86 3.07
N ARG A 115 -17.80 -18.71 2.96
CA ARG A 115 -18.79 -19.78 3.14
C ARG A 115 -19.81 -19.73 2.03
N THR A 116 -20.04 -20.88 1.40
CA THR A 116 -21.06 -21.06 0.38
C THR A 116 -21.97 -22.19 0.85
N PRO A 117 -23.07 -21.89 1.58
CA PRO A 117 -24.07 -22.91 1.89
C PRO A 117 -24.76 -23.34 0.59
N VAL A 118 -24.53 -24.57 0.16
CA VAL A 118 -25.05 -25.11 -1.09
C VAL A 118 -26.14 -26.13 -0.80
N PRO A 119 -27.32 -26.03 -1.42
CA PRO A 119 -27.81 -24.90 -2.23
C PRO A 119 -28.27 -23.73 -1.34
N THR A 120 -28.03 -22.49 -1.79
CA THR A 120 -28.55 -21.27 -1.16
C THR A 120 -29.96 -20.93 -1.64
N GLY A 121 -30.32 -21.43 -2.83
CA GLY A 121 -31.66 -21.31 -3.38
C GLY A 121 -32.63 -22.36 -2.88
N VAL A 122 -33.81 -22.44 -3.48
CA VAL A 122 -34.84 -23.42 -3.15
C VAL A 122 -34.47 -24.83 -3.66
N VAL A 123 -34.64 -25.85 -2.79
CA VAL A 123 -34.21 -27.22 -3.10
C VAL A 123 -34.87 -27.78 -4.35
N ASP A 124 -36.18 -27.52 -4.54
CA ASP A 124 -36.96 -28.03 -5.68
C ASP A 124 -36.87 -27.15 -6.94
N GLY A 125 -36.08 -26.07 -6.89
CA GLY A 125 -36.01 -25.05 -7.91
C GLY A 125 -37.21 -24.10 -7.92
N LEU A 126 -36.99 -22.87 -8.40
CA LEU A 126 -37.99 -21.83 -8.52
C LEU A 126 -38.54 -21.78 -9.93
N GLY A 127 -39.87 -21.64 -10.07
CA GLY A 127 -40.58 -21.54 -11.35
C GLY A 127 -40.61 -22.83 -12.17
N GLY A 128 -41.22 -22.76 -13.33
CA GLY A 128 -41.34 -23.91 -14.25
C GLY A 128 -39.98 -24.36 -14.81
N ASN A 129 -39.00 -23.48 -14.89
CA ASN A 129 -37.65 -23.75 -15.33
C ASN A 129 -36.73 -24.27 -14.22
N LYS A 130 -37.25 -24.44 -12.99
CA LYS A 130 -36.53 -25.03 -11.86
C LYS A 130 -35.19 -24.39 -11.53
N ILE A 131 -35.12 -23.07 -11.58
CA ILE A 131 -33.89 -22.33 -11.29
C ILE A 131 -33.47 -22.51 -9.81
N THR A 132 -32.18 -22.69 -9.60
CA THR A 132 -31.50 -22.66 -8.30
C THR A 132 -30.23 -21.80 -8.41
N TRP A 133 -29.64 -21.40 -7.27
CA TRP A 133 -28.46 -20.56 -7.22
C TRP A 133 -27.63 -20.83 -5.99
N ASN A 134 -26.41 -20.31 -6.00
CA ASN A 134 -25.52 -20.30 -4.83
C ASN A 134 -25.05 -18.85 -4.60
N ASP A 135 -25.12 -18.43 -3.35
CA ASP A 135 -24.52 -17.20 -2.86
C ASP A 135 -23.47 -17.52 -1.80
N GLU A 136 -22.49 -16.68 -1.66
CA GLU A 136 -21.45 -16.81 -0.66
C GLU A 136 -21.54 -15.68 0.38
N PHE A 137 -21.06 -16.01 1.57
CA PHE A 137 -20.83 -15.04 2.65
C PHE A 137 -19.34 -14.91 2.86
N LEU A 138 -18.83 -13.66 2.77
CA LEU A 138 -17.44 -13.33 3.02
C LEU A 138 -17.30 -12.46 4.27
N ALA A 139 -16.44 -12.89 5.20
CA ALA A 139 -16.03 -12.10 6.35
C ALA A 139 -14.50 -11.92 6.33
N THR A 140 -14.05 -10.67 6.21
CA THR A 140 -12.63 -10.33 6.08
C THR A 140 -12.40 -8.83 6.30
N GLU A 141 -11.14 -8.46 6.53
CA GLU A 141 -10.66 -7.08 6.41
C GLU A 141 -10.47 -6.75 4.92
N VAL A 142 -11.49 -6.15 4.29
CA VAL A 142 -11.68 -6.03 2.83
C VAL A 142 -10.47 -5.43 2.09
N GLY A 143 -9.82 -4.44 2.67
CA GLY A 143 -8.69 -3.75 2.04
C GLY A 143 -7.32 -4.24 2.51
N GLN A 144 -7.25 -5.34 3.30
CA GLN A 144 -6.05 -5.64 4.06
C GLN A 144 -5.67 -7.12 4.04
N VAL A 145 -6.17 -7.89 3.09
CA VAL A 145 -5.88 -9.32 2.93
C VAL A 145 -5.65 -9.66 1.46
N GLY A 146 -4.85 -10.69 1.21
CA GLY A 146 -4.54 -11.12 -0.15
C GLY A 146 -3.84 -10.03 -0.97
N THR A 147 -4.02 -10.04 -2.29
CA THR A 147 -3.66 -8.87 -3.11
C THR A 147 -4.60 -7.74 -2.75
N GLN A 148 -4.08 -6.67 -2.18
CA GLN A 148 -4.86 -5.59 -1.57
C GLN A 148 -4.54 -4.24 -2.19
N PHE A 149 -5.48 -3.31 -2.04
CA PHE A 149 -5.35 -1.94 -2.47
C PHE A 149 -5.58 -1.01 -1.28
N ASP A 150 -4.54 -0.29 -0.91
CA ASP A 150 -4.58 0.66 0.19
C ASP A 150 -5.07 2.01 -0.27
N GLY A 151 -6.23 2.41 0.26
CA GLY A 151 -6.78 3.75 0.09
C GLY A 151 -6.16 4.75 1.06
N LEU A 152 -6.49 6.02 0.86
CA LEU A 152 -5.91 7.13 1.60
C LEU A 152 -6.36 7.20 3.07
N GLY A 153 -7.41 6.48 3.42
CA GLY A 153 -7.89 6.33 4.81
C GLY A 153 -7.17 5.23 5.60
N HIS A 154 -6.24 4.46 4.97
CA HIS A 154 -5.58 3.35 5.62
C HIS A 154 -4.48 3.80 6.59
N ILE A 155 -3.52 4.58 6.15
CA ILE A 155 -2.36 5.02 6.95
C ILE A 155 -2.47 6.49 7.31
N GLY A 156 -2.28 6.78 8.59
CA GLY A 156 -2.18 8.13 9.15
C GLY A 156 -0.98 8.27 10.05
N VAL A 157 -0.81 9.45 10.63
CA VAL A 157 0.25 9.75 11.59
C VAL A 157 -0.36 10.36 12.84
N THR A 158 0.25 10.09 14.00
CA THR A 158 -0.11 10.76 15.24
C THR A 158 0.83 11.92 15.45
N MET A 159 0.28 13.11 15.57
CA MET A 159 0.98 14.38 15.73
C MET A 159 0.61 15.00 17.07
N GLY A 160 1.57 15.62 17.76
CA GLY A 160 1.40 16.21 19.08
C GLY A 160 2.49 15.79 20.06
N ALA A 161 2.56 16.48 21.22
CA ALA A 161 3.51 16.16 22.25
C ALA A 161 3.15 14.85 22.98
N PRO A 162 4.12 14.13 23.59
CA PRO A 162 3.84 13.01 24.46
C PRO A 162 2.97 13.46 25.65
N GLY A 163 1.84 12.82 25.85
CA GLY A 163 0.89 13.16 26.91
C GLY A 163 -0.20 14.15 26.49
N GLU A 164 -0.06 14.83 25.38
CA GLU A 164 -1.22 15.36 24.65
C GLU A 164 -1.79 14.20 23.85
N GLU A 165 -3.10 13.98 23.91
CA GLU A 165 -3.75 13.05 23.00
C GLU A 165 -3.54 13.60 21.59
N GLY A 166 -2.44 13.16 20.95
CA GLY A 166 -2.00 13.65 19.67
C GLY A 166 -3.09 13.48 18.63
N LYS A 167 -3.34 14.51 17.83
CA LYS A 167 -4.28 14.39 16.73
C LYS A 167 -3.76 13.36 15.74
N MET A 168 -4.50 12.28 15.55
CA MET A 168 -4.28 11.36 14.44
C MET A 168 -4.79 12.03 13.17
N VAL A 169 -3.94 12.10 12.16
CA VAL A 169 -4.24 12.75 10.88
C VAL A 169 -3.86 11.84 9.72
N TRP A 170 -4.63 11.92 8.66
CA TRP A 170 -4.47 11.18 7.41
C TRP A 170 -4.20 12.14 6.26
N TYR A 171 -4.17 11.61 5.05
CA TYR A 171 -3.97 12.39 3.84
C TYR A 171 -4.80 13.69 3.88
N ASN A 172 -4.20 14.75 3.38
CA ASN A 172 -4.74 16.10 3.30
C ASN A 172 -5.11 16.73 4.65
N GLY A 173 -4.62 16.16 5.76
CA GLY A 173 -4.79 16.68 7.10
C GLY A 173 -6.14 16.36 7.74
N PHE A 174 -6.93 15.44 7.17
CA PHE A 174 -8.16 15.00 7.81
C PHE A 174 -7.88 14.34 9.16
N THR A 175 -8.50 14.86 10.20
CA THR A 175 -8.30 14.40 11.58
C THR A 175 -9.15 13.18 11.89
N ALA A 176 -8.78 12.43 12.94
CA ALA A 176 -9.57 11.30 13.42
C ALA A 176 -11.03 11.69 13.72
N ALA A 177 -11.27 12.88 14.27
CA ALA A 177 -12.62 13.37 14.55
C ALA A 177 -13.47 13.57 13.28
N GLN A 178 -12.83 13.98 12.16
CA GLN A 178 -13.51 14.13 10.87
C GLN A 178 -13.75 12.79 10.19
N MET A 179 -12.88 11.81 10.41
CA MET A 179 -12.94 10.49 9.79
C MET A 179 -13.73 9.46 10.58
N ALA A 180 -13.77 9.57 11.91
CA ALA A 180 -14.30 8.54 12.78
C ALA A 180 -15.79 8.28 12.56
N ASN A 181 -16.13 7.02 12.27
CA ASN A 181 -17.49 6.51 12.20
C ASN A 181 -17.45 4.99 12.47
N ALA A 182 -18.39 4.50 13.27
CA ALA A 182 -18.50 3.06 13.59
C ALA A 182 -18.86 2.18 12.38
N TYR A 183 -19.38 2.79 11.31
CA TYR A 183 -19.89 2.09 10.14
C TYR A 183 -19.08 2.37 8.86
N GLY A 184 -17.87 2.87 9.01
CA GLY A 184 -16.97 3.24 7.92
C GLY A 184 -16.45 4.67 8.08
N LEU A 185 -15.50 5.06 7.25
CA LEU A 185 -14.92 6.39 7.29
C LEU A 185 -15.86 7.44 6.69
N ASN A 186 -15.99 8.60 7.33
CA ASN A 186 -16.70 9.75 6.76
C ASN A 186 -15.89 10.48 5.67
N LYS A 187 -14.56 10.35 5.72
CA LYS A 187 -13.61 10.95 4.80
C LYS A 187 -12.60 9.90 4.32
N LEU A 188 -12.04 10.07 3.13
CA LEU A 188 -11.03 9.22 2.53
C LEU A 188 -11.47 7.76 2.33
N GLY A 189 -12.77 7.50 2.24
CA GLY A 189 -13.28 6.17 1.92
C GLY A 189 -12.91 5.72 0.51
N ALA A 190 -12.79 4.42 0.29
CA ALA A 190 -12.39 3.84 -0.99
C ALA A 190 -13.33 4.20 -2.16
N GLU A 191 -14.60 4.52 -1.88
CA GLU A 191 -15.57 4.99 -2.85
C GLU A 191 -15.26 6.37 -3.46
N LYS A 192 -14.32 7.12 -2.85
CA LYS A 192 -13.85 8.42 -3.36
C LYS A 192 -12.75 8.28 -4.40
N LEU A 193 -12.14 7.11 -4.50
CA LEU A 193 -11.01 6.87 -5.39
C LEU A 193 -11.51 6.58 -6.82
N HIS A 194 -10.83 7.14 -7.79
CA HIS A 194 -11.18 6.94 -9.20
C HIS A 194 -10.65 5.60 -9.72
N PRO A 195 -11.34 4.97 -10.69
CA PRO A 195 -10.80 3.84 -11.42
C PRO A 195 -9.46 4.17 -12.07
N ILE A 196 -8.53 3.24 -12.02
CA ILE A 196 -7.16 3.40 -12.48
C ILE A 196 -7.00 2.80 -13.87
N VAL A 197 -6.61 3.62 -14.83
CA VAL A 197 -6.14 3.21 -16.15
C VAL A 197 -4.82 3.95 -16.37
N ALA A 198 -3.71 3.26 -16.15
CA ALA A 198 -2.38 3.84 -16.12
C ALA A 198 -1.43 3.18 -17.10
N ARG A 199 -0.41 3.90 -17.57
CA ARG A 199 0.77 3.25 -18.11
C ARG A 199 1.50 2.58 -16.95
N GLY A 200 1.50 1.24 -16.92
CA GLY A 200 2.23 0.45 -15.94
C GLY A 200 3.68 0.28 -16.35
N VAL A 201 4.59 0.40 -15.39
CA VAL A 201 6.02 0.17 -15.55
C VAL A 201 6.48 -0.84 -14.51
N LEU A 202 6.86 -2.04 -14.95
CA LEU A 202 7.46 -3.06 -14.10
C LEU A 202 8.96 -2.78 -13.95
N ILE A 203 9.42 -2.65 -12.73
CA ILE A 203 10.84 -2.55 -12.37
C ILE A 203 11.21 -3.85 -11.63
N ASP A 204 11.88 -4.77 -12.32
CA ASP A 204 12.25 -6.07 -11.79
C ASP A 204 13.59 -6.00 -11.03
N ILE A 205 13.49 -5.68 -9.75
CA ILE A 205 14.66 -5.60 -8.85
C ILE A 205 15.29 -6.96 -8.65
N SER A 206 14.49 -8.03 -8.58
CA SER A 206 15.02 -9.39 -8.38
C SER A 206 16.01 -9.80 -9.46
N ALA A 207 15.82 -9.29 -10.67
CA ALA A 207 16.69 -9.59 -11.81
C ALA A 207 18.13 -9.04 -11.65
N VAL A 208 18.34 -8.04 -10.80
CA VAL A 208 19.64 -7.38 -10.59
C VAL A 208 20.22 -7.58 -9.20
N TRP A 209 19.46 -8.15 -8.26
CA TRP A 209 19.92 -8.33 -6.87
C TRP A 209 21.03 -9.36 -6.71
N GLY A 210 21.14 -10.29 -7.66
CA GLY A 210 22.22 -11.31 -7.69
C GLY A 210 22.02 -12.53 -6.79
N LYS A 211 21.00 -12.51 -5.92
CA LYS A 211 20.56 -13.59 -5.02
C LYS A 211 19.10 -13.35 -4.65
N ASP A 212 18.47 -14.27 -3.95
CA ASP A 212 17.12 -14.02 -3.38
C ASP A 212 17.18 -12.88 -2.36
N MET A 213 16.25 -11.95 -2.48
CA MET A 213 16.08 -10.88 -1.52
C MET A 213 15.58 -11.43 -0.18
N LYS A 214 15.98 -10.78 0.90
CA LYS A 214 15.64 -11.17 2.27
C LYS A 214 14.82 -10.08 2.94
N ALA A 215 14.12 -10.44 4.00
CA ALA A 215 13.48 -9.48 4.89
C ALA A 215 14.47 -8.40 5.34
N GLY A 216 14.07 -7.13 5.24
CA GLY A 216 14.89 -5.98 5.56
C GLY A 216 15.84 -5.50 4.44
N ASP A 217 15.96 -6.23 3.33
CA ASP A 217 16.73 -5.75 2.18
C ASP A 217 16.06 -4.47 1.62
N THR A 218 16.84 -3.40 1.53
CA THR A 218 16.32 -2.09 1.12
C THR A 218 16.72 -1.75 -0.30
N ILE A 219 15.72 -1.52 -1.14
CA ILE A 219 15.89 -1.10 -2.54
C ILE A 219 16.26 0.39 -2.56
N LYS A 220 17.38 0.70 -3.23
CA LYS A 220 17.90 2.05 -3.45
C LYS A 220 17.79 2.44 -4.91
N MET A 221 18.01 3.72 -5.23
CA MET A 221 17.98 4.21 -6.62
C MET A 221 19.00 3.54 -7.53
N GLU A 222 20.13 3.11 -6.99
CA GLU A 222 21.13 2.33 -7.77
C GLU A 222 20.53 1.01 -8.29
N HIS A 223 19.72 0.31 -7.49
CA HIS A 223 19.05 -0.93 -7.89
C HIS A 223 17.96 -0.66 -8.95
N VAL A 224 17.20 0.44 -8.78
CA VAL A 224 16.20 0.87 -9.76
C VAL A 224 16.86 1.16 -11.11
N LYS A 225 17.94 1.93 -11.12
CA LYS A 225 18.70 2.24 -12.35
C LYS A 225 19.29 0.99 -13.00
N ALA A 226 19.85 0.08 -12.20
CA ALA A 226 20.38 -1.17 -12.70
C ALA A 226 19.29 -2.06 -13.33
N ALA A 227 18.12 -2.15 -12.70
CA ALA A 227 16.97 -2.89 -13.22
C ALA A 227 16.49 -2.31 -14.55
N LEU A 228 16.29 -0.99 -14.61
CA LEU A 228 15.89 -0.31 -15.84
C LEU A 228 16.92 -0.50 -16.97
N ALA A 229 18.22 -0.41 -16.67
CA ALA A 229 19.27 -0.67 -17.66
C ALA A 229 19.22 -2.11 -18.17
N LYS A 230 19.08 -3.09 -17.28
CA LYS A 230 18.95 -4.52 -17.66
C LYS A 230 17.71 -4.79 -18.50
N GLN A 231 16.64 -4.06 -18.27
CA GLN A 231 15.37 -4.14 -19.01
C GLN A 231 15.41 -3.40 -20.36
N GLY A 232 16.55 -2.76 -20.71
CA GLY A 232 16.67 -1.94 -21.92
C GLY A 232 15.95 -0.60 -21.82
N MET A 233 15.68 -0.13 -20.59
CA MET A 233 14.88 1.05 -20.28
C MET A 233 15.69 2.15 -19.57
N ALA A 234 17.02 2.19 -19.74
CA ALA A 234 17.90 3.18 -19.07
C ALA A 234 17.45 4.64 -19.28
N ASP A 235 16.96 4.94 -20.49
CA ASP A 235 16.50 6.29 -20.88
C ASP A 235 14.97 6.45 -20.82
N PHE A 236 14.27 5.54 -20.14
CA PHE A 236 12.80 5.58 -20.05
C PHE A 236 12.33 6.86 -19.38
N LYS A 237 11.34 7.50 -19.99
CA LYS A 237 10.74 8.74 -19.47
C LYS A 237 9.47 8.43 -18.69
N PHE A 238 9.60 8.45 -17.38
CA PHE A 238 8.46 8.41 -16.48
C PHE A 238 7.65 9.69 -16.60
N MET A 239 6.35 9.56 -16.41
CA MET A 239 5.40 10.68 -16.52
C MET A 239 4.40 10.64 -15.35
N PRO A 240 3.88 11.80 -14.96
CA PRO A 240 2.84 11.88 -13.93
C PRO A 240 1.66 10.96 -14.24
N GLY A 241 1.21 10.23 -13.21
CA GLY A 241 0.13 9.26 -13.33
C GLY A 241 0.54 7.86 -13.79
N ASP A 242 1.83 7.60 -14.05
CA ASP A 242 2.29 6.24 -14.31
C ASP A 242 2.08 5.35 -13.07
N ALA A 243 1.84 4.05 -13.29
CA ALA A 243 1.84 3.04 -12.25
C ALA A 243 3.24 2.46 -12.11
N ILE A 244 3.87 2.63 -10.95
CA ILE A 244 5.21 2.13 -10.65
C ILE A 244 5.07 0.81 -9.92
N ILE A 245 5.38 -0.29 -10.62
CA ILE A 245 5.25 -1.65 -10.10
C ILE A 245 6.63 -2.24 -9.89
N MET A 246 6.95 -2.61 -8.66
CA MET A 246 8.28 -3.16 -8.31
C MET A 246 8.19 -4.62 -7.92
N ARG A 247 9.03 -5.45 -8.53
CA ARG A 247 9.13 -6.86 -8.25
C ARG A 247 10.41 -7.16 -7.48
N THR A 248 10.25 -7.73 -6.30
CA THR A 248 11.34 -8.20 -5.44
C THR A 248 11.61 -9.69 -5.58
N GLY A 249 10.63 -10.45 -6.09
CA GLY A 249 10.62 -11.91 -6.10
C GLY A 249 10.09 -12.52 -4.79
N TRP A 250 9.67 -11.68 -3.81
CA TRP A 250 9.15 -12.15 -2.52
C TRP A 250 7.87 -12.99 -2.66
N GLU A 251 7.11 -12.79 -3.74
CA GLU A 251 5.93 -13.60 -4.08
C GLU A 251 6.21 -15.11 -4.11
N GLN A 252 7.47 -15.55 -4.28
CA GLN A 252 7.85 -16.97 -4.21
C GLN A 252 7.48 -17.60 -2.86
N HIS A 253 7.39 -16.80 -1.79
CA HIS A 253 7.02 -17.25 -0.45
C HIS A 253 5.51 -17.24 -0.18
N TRP A 254 4.67 -16.89 -1.17
CA TRP A 254 3.21 -16.80 -1.00
C TRP A 254 2.57 -18.08 -0.44
N GLY A 255 3.12 -19.25 -0.78
CA GLY A 255 2.67 -20.55 -0.25
C GLY A 255 3.14 -20.87 1.17
N ASP A 256 4.01 -20.06 1.76
CA ASP A 256 4.51 -20.19 3.14
C ASP A 256 4.20 -18.93 3.94
N PRO A 257 3.01 -18.82 4.56
CA PRO A 257 2.59 -17.64 5.31
C PRO A 257 3.53 -17.25 6.44
N LYS A 258 4.24 -18.21 7.03
CA LYS A 258 5.18 -17.94 8.11
C LYS A 258 6.39 -17.17 7.60
N THR A 259 7.00 -17.60 6.53
CA THR A 259 8.12 -16.90 5.90
C THR A 259 7.67 -15.58 5.30
N TYR A 260 6.54 -15.58 4.59
CA TYR A 260 6.02 -14.39 3.91
C TYR A 260 5.79 -13.23 4.88
N ASN A 261 5.19 -13.51 6.05
CA ASN A 261 4.82 -12.48 7.04
C ASN A 261 5.94 -12.15 8.05
N ALA A 262 7.07 -12.88 8.06
CA ALA A 262 8.15 -12.64 9.03
C ALA A 262 8.91 -11.32 8.78
N GLY A 263 8.71 -10.72 7.62
CA GLY A 263 9.33 -9.49 7.16
C GLY A 263 9.25 -9.42 5.64
N ALA A 264 9.84 -8.41 5.03
CA ALA A 264 9.89 -8.29 3.57
C ALA A 264 11.04 -7.38 3.11
N PRO A 265 11.55 -7.56 1.89
CA PRO A 265 12.30 -6.51 1.21
C PRO A 265 11.35 -5.41 0.76
N GLY A 266 11.87 -4.20 0.58
CA GLY A 266 11.07 -3.09 0.10
C GLY A 266 11.90 -1.87 -0.25
N ILE A 267 11.24 -0.80 -0.68
CA ILE A 267 11.93 0.43 -1.07
C ILE A 267 12.36 1.27 0.12
N GLY A 268 13.49 1.98 -0.06
CA GLY A 268 13.94 3.02 0.87
C GLY A 268 13.33 4.38 0.54
N MET A 269 13.52 5.34 1.44
CA MET A 269 12.98 6.72 1.31
C MET A 269 13.48 7.46 0.07
N GLU A 270 14.71 7.17 -0.40
CA GLU A 270 15.22 7.75 -1.65
C GLU A 270 14.34 7.38 -2.85
N VAL A 271 13.94 6.12 -2.94
CA VAL A 271 13.06 5.63 -4.01
C VAL A 271 11.64 6.17 -3.83
N ALA A 272 11.15 6.24 -2.60
CA ALA A 272 9.84 6.83 -2.31
C ALA A 272 9.77 8.30 -2.74
N ARG A 273 10.82 9.09 -2.48
CA ARG A 273 10.92 10.48 -2.96
C ARG A 273 10.89 10.56 -4.47
N TRP A 274 11.70 9.77 -5.14
CA TRP A 274 11.71 9.71 -6.59
C TRP A 274 10.31 9.39 -7.16
N ILE A 275 9.60 8.41 -6.58
CA ILE A 275 8.24 8.06 -6.99
C ILE A 275 7.27 9.24 -6.83
N ALA A 276 7.33 9.93 -5.69
CA ALA A 276 6.36 10.96 -5.34
C ALA A 276 6.68 12.32 -5.98
N GLU A 277 7.93 12.74 -5.93
CA GLU A 277 8.33 14.11 -6.24
C GLU A 277 8.79 14.26 -7.69
N ASP A 278 9.57 13.29 -8.22
CA ASP A 278 10.09 13.33 -9.58
C ASP A 278 9.11 12.72 -10.58
N VAL A 279 8.66 11.47 -10.34
CA VAL A 279 7.71 10.77 -11.22
C VAL A 279 6.29 11.30 -11.08
N LYS A 280 5.86 11.60 -9.86
CA LYS A 280 4.46 11.91 -9.50
C LYS A 280 3.53 10.77 -9.88
N ALA A 281 3.90 9.57 -9.42
CA ALA A 281 3.19 8.35 -9.73
C ALA A 281 1.71 8.41 -9.34
N GLY A 282 0.87 7.72 -10.08
CA GLY A 282 -0.55 7.63 -9.78
C GLY A 282 -0.89 6.45 -8.87
N VAL A 283 -0.10 5.37 -8.94
CA VAL A 283 -0.22 4.21 -8.05
C VAL A 283 1.14 3.53 -7.94
N THR A 284 1.43 2.99 -6.76
CA THR A 284 2.56 2.07 -6.55
C THR A 284 2.06 0.63 -6.41
N GLY A 285 2.91 -0.33 -6.75
CA GLY A 285 2.58 -1.74 -6.58
C GLY A 285 3.80 -2.59 -6.24
N PHE A 286 3.61 -3.59 -5.36
CA PHE A 286 4.67 -4.45 -4.86
C PHE A 286 4.20 -5.90 -4.76
N ASP A 287 5.14 -6.84 -4.96
CA ASP A 287 4.92 -8.27 -4.70
C ASP A 287 5.15 -8.65 -3.21
N THR A 288 5.27 -7.64 -2.35
CA THR A 288 5.39 -7.77 -0.90
C THR A 288 4.16 -7.21 -0.19
N TRP A 289 4.02 -7.53 1.11
CA TRP A 289 2.89 -7.06 1.93
C TRP A 289 3.08 -5.64 2.49
N PRO A 290 4.32 -5.08 2.63
CA PRO A 290 4.47 -3.73 3.17
C PRO A 290 4.94 -2.68 2.15
N GLY A 291 5.45 -3.06 0.95
CA GLY A 291 6.18 -2.11 0.09
C GLY A 291 7.44 -1.51 0.73
N ASP A 292 7.43 -1.28 2.05
CA ASP A 292 8.59 -0.91 2.88
C ASP A 292 9.50 -2.11 3.14
N ALA A 293 10.79 -1.88 3.38
CA ALA A 293 11.68 -2.89 3.93
C ALA A 293 11.33 -3.16 5.40
N VAL A 294 11.05 -4.42 5.76
CA VAL A 294 10.72 -4.84 7.13
C VAL A 294 11.60 -6.01 7.55
N PRO A 295 12.39 -5.90 8.64
CA PRO A 295 12.58 -4.70 9.46
C PRO A 295 13.26 -3.56 8.69
N ASN A 296 12.93 -2.32 9.01
CA ASN A 296 13.63 -1.18 8.42
C ASN A 296 15.05 -1.05 8.99
N GLN A 297 15.98 -0.58 8.19
CA GLN A 297 17.38 -0.33 8.64
C GLN A 297 17.45 0.78 9.69
N ASP A 298 16.55 1.77 9.62
CA ASP A 298 16.36 2.76 10.69
C ASP A 298 15.20 2.31 11.59
N PRO A 299 15.47 1.91 12.85
CA PRO A 299 14.42 1.44 13.76
C PRO A 299 13.42 2.53 14.16
N ALA A 300 13.73 3.81 13.91
CA ALA A 300 12.80 4.90 14.12
C ALA A 300 11.78 5.04 12.96
N CYS A 301 12.03 4.36 11.87
CA CYS A 301 11.25 4.42 10.65
C CYS A 301 10.38 3.16 10.49
N VAL A 302 9.19 3.17 11.06
CA VAL A 302 8.21 2.09 10.89
C VAL A 302 7.21 2.50 9.81
N PHE A 303 7.20 1.81 8.67
CA PHE A 303 6.36 2.11 7.50
C PHE A 303 6.47 3.57 7.01
N CYS A 304 7.69 4.10 6.98
CA CYS A 304 7.93 5.47 6.52
C CYS A 304 7.59 5.70 5.07
N VAL A 305 7.77 4.69 4.22
CA VAL A 305 7.40 4.75 2.81
C VAL A 305 5.88 4.91 2.67
N HIS A 306 5.10 4.11 3.41
CA HIS A 306 3.64 4.27 3.45
C HIS A 306 3.22 5.68 3.88
N THR A 307 3.77 6.13 5.01
CA THR A 307 3.47 7.48 5.52
C THR A 307 3.82 8.55 4.50
N PHE A 308 4.96 8.42 3.84
CA PHE A 308 5.41 9.38 2.85
C PHE A 308 4.55 9.34 1.58
N LEU A 309 4.32 8.16 1.00
CA LEU A 309 3.57 8.03 -0.25
C LEU A 309 2.08 8.29 -0.06
N GLN A 310 1.44 7.62 0.90
CA GLN A 310 -0.01 7.71 1.09
C GLN A 310 -0.41 8.93 1.91
N THR A 311 0.14 9.08 3.13
CA THR A 311 -0.34 10.11 4.04
C THR A 311 0.09 11.51 3.59
N ARG A 312 1.33 11.66 3.14
CA ARG A 312 1.84 12.97 2.68
C ARG A 312 1.42 13.29 1.26
N HIS A 313 1.66 12.38 0.31
CA HIS A 313 1.51 12.66 -1.12
C HIS A 313 0.19 12.18 -1.71
N GLY A 314 -0.60 11.39 -0.98
CA GLY A 314 -1.87 10.85 -1.46
C GLY A 314 -1.70 9.83 -2.59
N ILE A 315 -0.57 9.13 -2.66
CA ILE A 315 -0.32 8.09 -3.65
C ILE A 315 -0.85 6.77 -3.10
N VAL A 316 -1.80 6.19 -3.82
CA VAL A 316 -2.41 4.90 -3.46
C VAL A 316 -1.46 3.74 -3.76
N ASN A 317 -1.62 2.62 -3.03
CA ASN A 317 -0.70 1.49 -3.08
C ASN A 317 -1.42 0.17 -3.34
N GLN A 318 -0.77 -0.70 -4.13
CA GLN A 318 -1.21 -2.06 -4.41
C GLN A 318 -0.18 -3.03 -3.83
N GLU A 319 -0.59 -3.98 -3.02
CA GLU A 319 0.31 -4.92 -2.34
C GLU A 319 0.00 -6.37 -2.67
N ASN A 320 0.95 -7.25 -2.33
CA ASN A 320 0.82 -8.69 -2.55
C ASN A 320 0.50 -9.03 -4.02
N MET A 321 1.16 -8.34 -4.95
CA MET A 321 0.94 -8.56 -6.38
C MET A 321 1.63 -9.84 -6.87
N LYS A 322 1.03 -10.48 -7.86
CA LYS A 322 1.61 -11.60 -8.61
C LYS A 322 2.27 -11.07 -9.88
N LEU A 323 3.60 -10.93 -9.87
CA LEU A 323 4.36 -10.25 -10.92
C LEU A 323 5.26 -11.17 -11.75
N SER A 324 5.41 -12.43 -11.35
CA SER A 324 6.31 -13.40 -11.97
C SER A 324 6.03 -13.64 -13.45
N GLU A 325 4.77 -13.64 -13.87
CA GLU A 325 4.41 -13.85 -15.28
C GLU A 325 4.82 -12.68 -16.17
N LEU A 326 4.62 -11.43 -15.72
CA LEU A 326 5.10 -10.24 -16.44
C LEU A 326 6.62 -10.27 -16.59
N ALA A 327 7.35 -10.55 -15.51
CA ALA A 327 8.80 -10.59 -15.52
C ALA A 327 9.34 -11.72 -16.42
N LYS A 328 8.74 -12.91 -16.36
CA LYS A 328 9.09 -14.05 -17.22
C LYS A 328 8.94 -13.74 -18.70
N ASP A 329 7.89 -13.02 -19.06
CA ASP A 329 7.60 -12.67 -20.46
C ASP A 329 8.35 -11.40 -20.93
N GLY A 330 9.12 -10.75 -20.04
CA GLY A 330 9.85 -9.52 -20.34
C GLY A 330 8.93 -8.33 -20.62
N VAL A 331 7.73 -8.32 -20.02
CA VAL A 331 6.75 -7.25 -20.19
C VAL A 331 6.98 -6.18 -19.15
N TYR A 332 7.65 -5.12 -19.52
CA TYR A 332 8.06 -4.05 -18.61
C TYR A 332 7.23 -2.78 -18.75
N THR A 333 6.46 -2.63 -19.83
CA THR A 333 5.47 -1.56 -20.02
C THR A 333 4.16 -2.17 -20.51
N PHE A 334 3.03 -1.70 -19.96
CA PHE A 334 1.71 -2.25 -20.24
C PHE A 334 0.63 -1.25 -19.85
N THR A 335 -0.61 -1.49 -20.27
CA THR A 335 -1.77 -0.82 -19.69
C THR A 335 -2.13 -1.49 -18.37
N TYR A 336 -1.95 -0.78 -17.26
CA TYR A 336 -2.39 -1.20 -15.93
C TYR A 336 -3.83 -0.77 -15.70
N MET A 337 -4.68 -1.69 -15.24
CA MET A 337 -6.08 -1.41 -14.94
C MET A 337 -6.47 -1.98 -13.58
N TYR A 338 -7.16 -1.16 -12.79
CA TYR A 338 -7.77 -1.56 -11.53
C TYR A 338 -8.90 -0.59 -11.16
N SER A 339 -9.95 -1.11 -10.56
CA SER A 339 -11.00 -0.29 -9.95
C SER A 339 -11.26 -0.79 -8.54
N PRO A 340 -11.08 0.05 -7.50
CA PRO A 340 -11.47 -0.35 -6.15
C PRO A 340 -12.97 -0.59 -6.09
N ALA A 341 -13.40 -1.60 -5.32
CA ALA A 341 -14.80 -1.80 -5.01
C ALA A 341 -15.31 -0.56 -4.24
N PRO A 342 -16.41 0.08 -4.66
CA PRO A 342 -16.88 1.33 -4.06
C PRO A 342 -17.63 1.08 -2.74
N ILE A 343 -16.95 0.44 -1.78
CA ILE A 343 -17.49 0.22 -0.44
C ILE A 343 -17.36 1.51 0.34
N ALA A 344 -18.48 2.15 0.62
CA ALA A 344 -18.52 3.43 1.31
C ALA A 344 -17.81 3.36 2.67
N GLY A 345 -16.86 4.26 2.88
CA GLY A 345 -16.08 4.36 4.11
C GLY A 345 -15.06 3.25 4.34
N ALA A 346 -14.78 2.38 3.34
CA ALA A 346 -13.69 1.40 3.47
C ALA A 346 -12.32 2.08 3.35
N THR A 347 -11.34 1.55 4.08
CA THR A 347 -9.95 2.07 4.07
C THR A 347 -9.16 1.62 2.84
N GLY A 348 -9.66 0.66 2.11
CA GLY A 348 -9.05 0.07 0.92
C GLY A 348 -9.98 -0.93 0.25
N SER A 349 -9.45 -1.77 -0.62
CA SER A 349 -10.24 -2.73 -1.39
C SER A 349 -9.46 -4.01 -1.68
N MET A 350 -10.19 -5.11 -1.90
CA MET A 350 -9.60 -6.32 -2.46
C MET A 350 -9.04 -6.02 -3.85
N GLY A 351 -7.86 -6.57 -4.17
CA GLY A 351 -7.15 -6.29 -5.40
C GLY A 351 -7.33 -7.39 -6.45
N ALA A 352 -7.76 -6.99 -7.64
CA ALA A 352 -7.71 -7.83 -8.83
C ALA A 352 -7.18 -7.01 -10.02
N PRO A 353 -5.96 -6.41 -9.88
CA PRO A 353 -5.40 -5.61 -10.96
C PRO A 353 -5.02 -6.49 -12.15
N ILE A 354 -5.05 -5.88 -13.34
CA ILE A 354 -4.64 -6.54 -14.57
C ILE A 354 -3.61 -5.69 -15.33
N ALA A 355 -2.78 -6.36 -16.11
CA ALA A 355 -1.96 -5.74 -17.13
C ALA A 355 -2.43 -6.22 -18.51
N VAL A 356 -2.49 -5.30 -19.46
CA VAL A 356 -2.79 -5.57 -20.88
C VAL A 356 -1.58 -5.17 -21.71
N HIS A 357 -1.09 -6.10 -22.56
CA HIS A 357 0.13 -5.90 -23.38
C HIS A 357 -0.04 -6.38 -24.81
#